data_2c011bb2bc4415d4449de240106d5eea
#
_entry.id   2c011bb2bc4415d4449de240106d5eea
#
_cell.length_a   1.000
_cell.length_b   1.000
_cell.length_c   1.000
_cell.angle_alpha   90.00
_cell.angle_beta   90.00
_cell.angle_gamma   90.00
#
_symmetry.space_group_name_H-M   'P 1'
#
loop_
_entity.id
_entity.type
_entity.pdbx_description
1 polymer ?
#
loop_
_entity_poly.entity_id
_entity_poly.type
_entity_poly.pdbx_seq_one_letter_code
_entity_poly.pdbx_strand_id
1 'polypeptide(L)'
;GHDISAGGLITTLLEMCFSNMEGGMEISLDKIKEDDLIKILFAENPGIVIQVADKHKDEVKKILEDAGVGFVKIGKPTDERHILVEKDGATYQFGIDYMRDVWYSTSYLLDRRQSMNGCAKKRFENYKMQPMDLAFMPGFTGKLSQYGISPDRRTPSGIRAAIIREKGTNGEREMAYSLYLAGFDVKDVTMTDLVSGRETLEDVNMIVFCGGFSNSD
;
A
#
# COMPACT_ATOMS: atom_id res chain seq x y z
N GLY A 1 6.32 -4.66 5.56
CA GLY A 1 6.19 -3.76 6.71
C GLY A 1 4.92 -2.96 6.69
N HIS A 2 4.60 -2.35 7.81
CA HIS A 2 3.40 -1.55 7.99
C HIS A 2 3.70 -0.40 8.98
N ASP A 3 3.13 0.76 8.75
CA ASP A 3 3.23 1.89 9.67
C ASP A 3 2.29 1.71 10.89
N ILE A 4 2.69 2.29 12.01
CA ILE A 4 1.82 2.41 13.18
C ILE A 4 0.99 3.66 13.01
N SER A 5 -0.33 3.49 12.87
CA SER A 5 -1.29 4.55 12.63
C SER A 5 -2.54 4.37 13.52
N ALA A 6 -3.73 4.58 12.99
CA ALA A 6 -4.99 4.46 13.73
C ALA A 6 -5.14 3.08 14.39
N GLY A 7 -5.41 3.07 15.69
CA GLY A 7 -5.53 1.86 16.51
C GLY A 7 -4.21 1.31 17.07
N GLY A 8 -3.07 1.95 16.78
CA GLY A 8 -1.78 1.68 17.38
C GLY A 8 -1.12 0.37 16.93
N LEU A 9 -0.14 -0.08 17.73
CA LEU A 9 0.71 -1.24 17.42
C LEU A 9 -0.12 -2.52 17.22
N ILE A 10 -1.12 -2.78 18.04
CA ILE A 10 -1.91 -4.01 17.93
C ILE A 10 -2.66 -4.10 16.60
N THR A 11 -3.24 -2.99 16.15
CA THR A 11 -3.93 -2.92 14.85
C THR A 11 -2.94 -3.15 13.71
N THR A 12 -1.78 -2.50 13.75
CA THR A 12 -0.70 -2.71 12.77
C THR A 12 -0.29 -4.19 12.67
N LEU A 13 -0.07 -4.87 13.80
CA LEU A 13 0.29 -6.29 13.81
C LEU A 13 -0.83 -7.18 13.25
N LEU A 14 -2.09 -6.88 13.57
CA LEU A 14 -3.24 -7.59 13.03
C LEU A 14 -3.39 -7.40 11.52
N GLU A 15 -3.28 -6.17 11.04
CA GLU A 15 -3.36 -5.82 9.62
C GLU A 15 -2.26 -6.48 8.79
N MET A 16 -1.06 -6.63 9.34
CA MET A 16 0.02 -7.41 8.71
C MET A 16 -0.33 -8.90 8.53
N CYS A 17 -1.28 -9.43 9.32
CA CYS A 17 -1.74 -10.81 9.23
C CYS A 17 -3.01 -10.99 8.39
N PHE A 18 -3.81 -9.94 8.17
CA PHE A 18 -5.12 -10.05 7.53
C PHE A 18 -5.07 -10.48 6.06
N SER A 19 -4.01 -10.14 5.36
CA SER A 19 -3.80 -10.52 3.96
C SER A 19 -3.43 -11.99 3.77
N ASN A 20 -2.96 -12.67 4.82
CA ASN A 20 -2.60 -14.08 4.77
C ASN A 20 -3.77 -14.94 5.24
N MET A 21 -3.83 -16.16 4.70
CA MET A 21 -4.84 -17.16 5.10
C MET A 21 -4.41 -17.94 6.33
N GLU A 22 -3.11 -18.05 6.54
CA GLU A 22 -2.46 -18.85 7.59
C GLU A 22 -1.41 -18.02 8.31
N GLY A 23 -0.97 -18.51 9.46
CA GLY A 23 0.08 -17.88 10.24
C GLY A 23 -0.37 -16.73 11.12
N GLY A 24 0.50 -16.39 12.04
CA GLY A 24 0.35 -15.32 13.02
C GLY A 24 1.68 -14.87 13.55
N MET A 25 1.75 -14.46 14.81
CA MET A 25 2.98 -13.91 15.42
C MET A 25 3.08 -14.23 16.90
N GLU A 26 4.31 -14.38 17.37
CA GLU A 26 4.69 -14.28 18.78
C GLU A 26 5.43 -12.97 19.01
N ILE A 27 4.93 -12.13 19.91
CA ILE A 27 5.41 -10.79 20.19
C ILE A 27 5.79 -10.70 21.66
N SER A 28 7.02 -10.30 21.98
CA SER A 28 7.45 -9.93 23.34
C SER A 28 7.68 -8.43 23.42
N LEU A 29 7.01 -7.80 24.36
CA LEU A 29 7.08 -6.35 24.62
C LEU A 29 7.98 -6.00 25.80
N ASP A 30 8.68 -6.97 26.41
CA ASP A 30 9.52 -6.76 27.61
C ASP A 30 10.66 -5.75 27.40
N LYS A 31 11.11 -5.58 26.14
CA LYS A 31 12.15 -4.62 25.78
C LYS A 31 11.63 -3.19 25.59
N ILE A 32 10.34 -3.02 25.56
CA ILE A 32 9.70 -1.68 25.49
C ILE A 32 9.63 -1.11 26.91
N LYS A 33 10.16 0.10 27.09
CA LYS A 33 10.31 0.73 28.41
C LYS A 33 9.02 1.28 29.03
N GLU A 34 7.89 1.16 28.35
CA GLU A 34 6.58 1.51 28.91
C GLU A 34 6.02 0.31 29.66
N ASP A 35 5.50 0.53 30.87
CA ASP A 35 4.94 -0.53 31.72
C ASP A 35 3.43 -0.75 31.42
N ASP A 36 2.74 0.27 30.94
CA ASP A 36 1.32 0.21 30.63
C ASP A 36 1.10 -0.45 29.26
N LEU A 37 0.62 -1.71 29.27
CA LEU A 37 0.37 -2.48 28.08
C LEU A 37 -0.64 -1.80 27.12
N ILE A 38 -1.65 -1.11 27.66
CA ILE A 38 -2.64 -0.41 26.85
C ILE A 38 -1.99 0.73 26.08
N LYS A 39 -1.09 1.47 26.72
CA LYS A 39 -0.33 2.51 26.02
C LYS A 39 0.58 1.92 24.94
N ILE A 40 1.26 0.80 25.21
CA ILE A 40 2.11 0.15 24.20
C ILE A 40 1.29 -0.26 22.99
N LEU A 41 0.15 -0.92 23.22
CA LEU A 41 -0.65 -1.52 22.15
C LEU A 41 -1.49 -0.51 21.36
N PHE A 42 -2.01 0.53 22.02
CA PHE A 42 -3.01 1.42 21.42
C PHE A 42 -2.54 2.86 21.22
N ALA A 43 -1.32 3.23 21.66
CA ALA A 43 -0.79 4.55 21.33
C ALA A 43 -0.50 4.67 19.83
N GLU A 44 -1.04 5.72 19.22
CA GLU A 44 -0.87 6.04 17.81
C GLU A 44 0.41 6.86 17.56
N ASN A 45 1.50 6.44 18.20
CA ASN A 45 2.80 7.07 18.01
C ASN A 45 3.40 6.66 16.67
N PRO A 46 3.96 7.60 15.89
CA PRO A 46 4.57 7.29 14.61
C PRO A 46 5.67 6.22 14.73
N GLY A 47 5.57 5.19 13.93
CA GLY A 47 6.52 4.09 13.90
C GLY A 47 6.27 3.18 12.70
N ILE A 48 7.16 2.22 12.51
CA ILE A 48 7.04 1.22 11.44
C ILE A 48 7.36 -0.15 12.03
N VAL A 49 6.52 -1.13 11.70
CA VAL A 49 6.81 -2.54 11.95
C VAL A 49 7.31 -3.17 10.65
N ILE A 50 8.46 -3.81 10.69
CA ILE A 50 9.02 -4.53 9.55
C ILE A 50 9.28 -5.99 9.90
N GLN A 51 9.02 -6.88 8.95
CA GLN A 51 9.45 -8.27 8.99
C GLN A 51 10.70 -8.41 8.12
N VAL A 52 11.74 -9.00 8.68
CA VAL A 52 13.03 -9.18 8.02
C VAL A 52 13.40 -10.66 8.03
N ALA A 53 13.78 -11.20 6.88
CA ALA A 53 14.30 -12.56 6.80
C ALA A 53 15.61 -12.69 7.62
N ASP A 54 15.79 -13.81 8.30
CA ASP A 54 16.93 -14.01 9.20
C ASP A 54 18.29 -13.76 8.54
N LYS A 55 18.44 -14.11 7.26
CA LYS A 55 19.67 -13.89 6.47
C LYS A 55 20.03 -12.41 6.27
N HIS A 56 19.07 -11.49 6.43
CA HIS A 56 19.27 -10.04 6.27
C HIS A 56 19.21 -9.27 7.59
N LYS A 57 19.02 -9.96 8.71
CA LYS A 57 18.83 -9.33 10.01
C LYS A 57 19.98 -8.41 10.41
N ASP A 58 21.22 -8.87 10.26
CA ASP A 58 22.39 -8.09 10.67
C ASP A 58 22.67 -6.91 9.73
N GLU A 59 22.37 -7.06 8.44
CA GLU A 59 22.46 -5.99 7.45
C GLU A 59 21.46 -4.86 7.78
N VAL A 60 20.18 -5.21 7.99
CA VAL A 60 19.14 -4.24 8.34
C VAL A 60 19.45 -3.55 9.67
N LYS A 61 19.88 -4.31 10.67
CA LYS A 61 20.31 -3.77 11.97
C LYS A 61 21.38 -2.71 11.79
N LYS A 62 22.42 -3.00 11.03
CA LYS A 62 23.50 -2.06 10.75
C LYS A 62 23.01 -0.79 10.05
N ILE A 63 22.15 -0.92 9.05
CA ILE A 63 21.57 0.23 8.34
C ILE A 63 20.82 1.15 9.31
N LEU A 64 20.02 0.60 10.22
CA LEU A 64 19.26 1.37 11.19
C LEU A 64 20.18 2.06 12.22
N GLU A 65 21.22 1.36 12.69
CA GLU A 65 22.24 1.91 13.61
C GLU A 65 23.02 3.06 12.94
N ASP A 66 23.47 2.86 11.70
CA ASP A 66 24.24 3.86 10.94
C ASP A 66 23.37 5.11 10.64
N ALA A 67 22.07 4.93 10.49
CA ALA A 67 21.11 6.02 10.31
C ALA A 67 20.66 6.68 11.63
N GLY A 68 21.08 6.19 12.79
CA GLY A 68 20.66 6.69 14.09
C GLY A 68 19.17 6.44 14.41
N VAL A 69 18.54 5.45 13.76
CA VAL A 69 17.15 5.08 13.97
C VAL A 69 17.04 4.11 15.13
N GLY A 70 16.26 4.48 16.16
CA GLY A 70 15.94 3.58 17.27
C GLY A 70 15.04 2.43 16.82
N PHE A 71 15.40 1.21 17.18
CA PHE A 71 14.58 0.04 16.86
C PHE A 71 14.64 -1.00 17.99
N VAL A 72 13.64 -1.87 18.01
CA VAL A 72 13.60 -3.02 18.94
C VAL A 72 13.02 -4.23 18.21
N LYS A 73 13.65 -5.39 18.44
CA LYS A 73 13.08 -6.66 17.96
C LYS A 73 12.01 -7.10 18.96
N ILE A 74 10.77 -7.17 18.48
CA ILE A 74 9.59 -7.50 19.28
C ILE A 74 9.05 -8.91 19.04
N GLY A 75 9.45 -9.64 18.01
CA GLY A 75 8.89 -10.98 17.81
C GLY A 75 9.33 -11.68 16.54
N LYS A 76 8.52 -12.64 16.16
CA LYS A 76 8.68 -13.47 14.95
C LYS A 76 7.31 -13.93 14.43
N PRO A 77 7.17 -14.22 13.13
CA PRO A 77 5.99 -14.91 12.60
C PRO A 77 5.94 -16.37 13.08
N THR A 78 4.73 -16.93 13.10
CA THR A 78 4.42 -18.34 13.45
C THR A 78 3.44 -18.92 12.45
N ASP A 79 3.29 -20.25 12.45
CA ASP A 79 2.32 -20.93 11.59
C ASP A 79 0.90 -20.92 12.15
N GLU A 80 0.73 -20.57 13.42
CA GLU A 80 -0.56 -20.57 14.10
C GLU A 80 -1.34 -19.27 13.83
N ARG A 81 -2.68 -19.37 13.67
CA ARG A 81 -3.56 -18.26 13.28
C ARG A 81 -3.97 -17.37 14.45
N HIS A 82 -3.00 -16.90 15.23
CA HIS A 82 -3.20 -15.94 16.31
C HIS A 82 -1.96 -15.05 16.53
N ILE A 83 -2.15 -13.95 17.23
CA ILE A 83 -1.05 -13.15 17.76
C ILE A 83 -0.97 -13.43 19.26
N LEU A 84 0.17 -13.92 19.73
CA LEU A 84 0.52 -13.98 21.13
C LEU A 84 1.34 -12.74 21.50
N VAL A 85 0.91 -12.03 22.52
CA VAL A 85 1.63 -10.88 23.09
C VAL A 85 2.04 -11.21 24.49
N GLU A 86 3.33 -11.14 24.78
CA GLU A 86 3.90 -11.35 26.10
C GLU A 86 4.45 -10.04 26.65
N LYS A 87 4.11 -9.74 27.91
CA LYS A 87 4.64 -8.60 28.66
C LYS A 87 4.70 -8.95 30.14
N ASP A 88 5.89 -8.83 30.74
CA ASP A 88 6.14 -9.04 32.18
C ASP A 88 5.60 -10.38 32.71
N GLY A 89 5.73 -11.45 31.90
CA GLY A 89 5.25 -12.79 32.21
C GLY A 89 3.75 -13.03 32.03
N ALA A 90 2.99 -12.03 31.63
CA ALA A 90 1.59 -12.18 31.21
C ALA A 90 1.51 -12.41 29.71
N THR A 91 0.61 -13.30 29.28
CA THR A 91 0.38 -13.64 27.87
C THR A 91 -1.04 -13.31 27.46
N TYR A 92 -1.17 -12.64 26.32
CA TYR A 92 -2.44 -12.25 25.72
C TYR A 92 -2.54 -12.85 24.33
N GLN A 93 -3.68 -13.44 24.01
CA GLN A 93 -3.90 -14.08 22.71
C GLN A 93 -5.01 -13.39 21.94
N PHE A 94 -4.72 -13.06 20.67
CA PHE A 94 -5.67 -12.44 19.74
C PHE A 94 -5.89 -13.37 18.56
N GLY A 95 -7.09 -13.90 18.41
CA GLY A 95 -7.49 -14.72 17.26
C GLY A 95 -7.63 -13.82 16.02
N ILE A 96 -6.77 -14.01 15.02
CA ILE A 96 -6.65 -13.10 13.86
C ILE A 96 -7.97 -12.99 13.10
N ASP A 97 -8.63 -14.12 12.82
CA ASP A 97 -9.87 -14.10 12.04
C ASP A 97 -11.02 -13.38 12.77
N TYR A 98 -11.11 -13.59 14.09
CA TYR A 98 -12.10 -12.88 14.90
C TYR A 98 -11.81 -11.38 14.94
N MET A 99 -10.55 -11.01 15.14
CA MET A 99 -10.15 -9.60 15.17
C MET A 99 -10.32 -8.91 13.81
N ARG A 100 -10.12 -9.63 12.71
CA ARG A 100 -10.41 -9.14 11.38
C ARG A 100 -11.89 -8.84 11.20
N ASP A 101 -12.76 -9.72 11.69
CA ASP A 101 -14.20 -9.51 11.60
C ASP A 101 -14.66 -8.31 12.43
N VAL A 102 -14.07 -8.11 13.61
CA VAL A 102 -14.28 -6.90 14.43
C VAL A 102 -13.80 -5.66 13.70
N TRP A 103 -12.58 -5.67 13.17
CA TRP A 103 -11.97 -4.58 12.42
C TRP A 103 -12.80 -4.16 11.20
N TYR A 104 -13.30 -5.13 10.44
CA TYR A 104 -14.08 -4.87 9.22
C TYR A 104 -15.56 -4.58 9.47
N SER A 105 -16.06 -4.82 10.68
CA SER A 105 -17.50 -4.77 10.98
C SER A 105 -18.16 -3.43 10.63
N THR A 106 -17.50 -2.31 10.92
CA THR A 106 -18.02 -0.98 10.61
C THR A 106 -18.12 -0.76 9.11
N SER A 107 -17.09 -1.12 8.35
CA SER A 107 -17.11 -1.06 6.89
C SER A 107 -18.18 -1.96 6.29
N TYR A 108 -18.39 -3.15 6.83
CA TYR A 108 -19.48 -4.04 6.42
C TYR A 108 -20.86 -3.42 6.67
N LEU A 109 -21.07 -2.78 7.82
CA LEU A 109 -22.34 -2.12 8.13
C LEU A 109 -22.67 -0.97 7.16
N LEU A 110 -21.65 -0.25 6.70
CA LEU A 110 -21.81 0.79 5.69
C LEU A 110 -22.02 0.17 4.31
N ASP A 111 -21.20 -0.78 3.91
CA ASP A 111 -21.23 -1.45 2.61
C ASP A 111 -22.59 -2.10 2.33
N ARG A 112 -23.22 -2.75 3.30
CA ARG A 112 -24.54 -3.37 3.13
C ARG A 112 -25.67 -2.38 2.83
N ARG A 113 -25.45 -1.07 3.09
CA ARG A 113 -26.41 0.00 2.75
C ARG A 113 -26.21 0.54 1.34
N GLN A 114 -25.02 0.39 0.80
CA GLN A 114 -24.62 0.92 -0.50
C GLN A 114 -24.63 -0.14 -1.61
N SER A 115 -24.48 -1.39 -1.24
CA SER A 115 -24.39 -2.49 -2.18
C SER A 115 -25.71 -3.20 -2.42
N MET A 116 -25.81 -3.90 -3.56
CA MET A 116 -26.91 -4.81 -3.83
C MET A 116 -27.06 -5.85 -2.72
N ASN A 117 -28.28 -6.31 -2.49
CA ASN A 117 -28.58 -7.30 -1.46
C ASN A 117 -27.65 -8.52 -1.51
N GLY A 118 -27.02 -8.81 -0.39
CA GLY A 118 -26.11 -9.94 -0.20
C GLY A 118 -24.67 -9.73 -0.64
N CYS A 119 -24.34 -8.71 -1.45
CA CYS A 119 -22.97 -8.50 -1.91
C CYS A 119 -22.00 -8.13 -0.78
N ALA A 120 -22.40 -7.24 0.12
CA ALA A 120 -21.60 -6.88 1.28
C ALA A 120 -21.32 -8.08 2.18
N LYS A 121 -22.34 -8.92 2.41
CA LYS A 121 -22.18 -10.15 3.18
C LYS A 121 -21.18 -11.11 2.54
N LYS A 122 -21.28 -11.30 1.22
CA LYS A 122 -20.34 -12.15 0.48
C LYS A 122 -18.89 -11.63 0.60
N ARG A 123 -18.66 -10.32 0.50
CA ARG A 123 -17.33 -9.74 0.71
C ARG A 123 -16.82 -9.95 2.13
N PHE A 124 -17.66 -9.74 3.13
CA PHE A 124 -17.31 -9.94 4.53
C PHE A 124 -16.91 -11.39 4.84
N GLU A 125 -17.65 -12.37 4.30
CA GLU A 125 -17.44 -13.80 4.58
C GLU A 125 -16.37 -14.44 3.67
N ASN A 126 -16.10 -13.86 2.48
CA ASN A 126 -15.30 -14.50 1.43
C ASN A 126 -13.80 -14.20 1.49
N TYR A 127 -13.32 -13.36 2.40
CA TYR A 127 -11.90 -12.97 2.42
C TYR A 127 -10.94 -14.16 2.58
N LYS A 128 -11.34 -15.19 3.30
CA LYS A 128 -10.58 -16.44 3.48
C LYS A 128 -10.54 -17.33 2.23
N MET A 129 -11.37 -17.02 1.23
CA MET A 129 -11.47 -17.77 -0.01
C MET A 129 -10.81 -17.07 -1.19
N GLN A 130 -10.04 -16.02 -0.91
CA GLN A 130 -9.35 -15.20 -1.91
C GLN A 130 -7.84 -15.19 -1.65
N PRO A 131 -7.15 -16.34 -1.81
CA PRO A 131 -5.69 -16.36 -1.71
C PRO A 131 -5.10 -15.41 -2.74
N MET A 132 -4.02 -14.72 -2.40
CA MET A 132 -3.24 -13.92 -3.35
C MET A 132 -2.43 -14.84 -4.26
N ASP A 133 -3.12 -15.38 -5.24
CA ASP A 133 -2.54 -16.30 -6.22
C ASP A 133 -2.27 -15.53 -7.52
N LEU A 134 -1.01 -15.21 -7.76
CA LEU A 134 -0.58 -14.43 -8.91
C LEU A 134 -0.06 -15.38 -10.00
N ALA A 135 -0.89 -15.58 -11.02
CA ALA A 135 -0.48 -16.34 -12.20
C ALA A 135 0.14 -15.40 -13.25
N PHE A 136 1.42 -15.58 -13.52
CA PHE A 136 2.10 -14.88 -14.60
C PHE A 136 2.18 -15.74 -15.86
N MET A 137 2.25 -15.10 -17.02
CA MET A 137 2.51 -15.79 -18.28
C MET A 137 3.85 -16.55 -18.23
N PRO A 138 3.96 -17.71 -18.86
CA PRO A 138 5.23 -18.41 -18.98
C PRO A 138 6.32 -17.49 -19.55
N GLY A 139 7.49 -17.47 -18.90
CA GLY A 139 8.61 -16.62 -19.28
C GLY A 139 8.51 -15.16 -18.84
N PHE A 140 7.49 -14.76 -18.04
CA PHE A 140 7.41 -13.42 -17.48
C PHE A 140 8.59 -13.16 -16.54
N THR A 141 9.35 -12.10 -16.82
CA THR A 141 10.57 -11.75 -16.07
C THR A 141 10.37 -10.57 -15.09
N GLY A 142 9.24 -9.89 -15.18
CA GLY A 142 8.97 -8.63 -14.45
C GLY A 142 9.77 -7.43 -14.95
N LYS A 143 10.50 -7.55 -16.06
CA LYS A 143 11.33 -6.47 -16.61
C LYS A 143 10.65 -5.81 -17.82
N LEU A 144 10.67 -4.48 -17.86
CA LEU A 144 10.13 -3.69 -18.96
C LEU A 144 10.77 -4.04 -20.32
N SER A 145 12.06 -4.39 -20.33
CA SER A 145 12.79 -4.78 -21.52
C SER A 145 12.22 -6.03 -22.21
N GLN A 146 11.50 -6.89 -21.51
CA GLN A 146 10.80 -8.03 -22.09
C GLN A 146 9.77 -7.62 -23.13
N TYR A 147 9.21 -6.43 -22.99
CA TYR A 147 8.19 -5.86 -23.88
C TYR A 147 8.75 -4.78 -24.79
N GLY A 148 10.07 -4.68 -24.94
CA GLY A 148 10.72 -3.63 -25.73
C GLY A 148 10.59 -2.22 -25.13
N ILE A 149 10.18 -2.11 -23.88
CA ILE A 149 10.03 -0.82 -23.19
C ILE A 149 11.36 -0.41 -22.58
N SER A 150 11.82 0.80 -22.93
CA SER A 150 13.02 1.41 -22.37
C SER A 150 12.67 2.64 -21.56
N PRO A 151 12.84 2.63 -20.22
CA PRO A 151 12.64 3.79 -19.37
C PRO A 151 13.71 4.89 -19.61
N ASP A 152 14.80 4.54 -20.29
CA ASP A 152 15.91 5.46 -20.59
C ASP A 152 15.87 6.01 -22.01
N ARG A 153 14.76 5.84 -22.74
CA ARG A 153 14.58 6.40 -24.09
C ARG A 153 14.86 7.91 -24.08
N ARG A 154 15.69 8.37 -25.01
CA ARG A 154 16.01 9.80 -25.18
C ARG A 154 15.60 10.34 -26.54
N THR A 155 15.38 9.46 -27.51
CA THR A 155 14.97 9.83 -28.86
C THR A 155 13.46 10.01 -28.91
N PRO A 156 12.95 11.16 -29.39
CA PRO A 156 11.52 11.34 -29.64
C PRO A 156 10.96 10.28 -30.59
N SER A 157 9.75 9.83 -30.33
CA SER A 157 9.04 8.90 -31.20
C SER A 157 8.31 9.57 -32.35
N GLY A 158 8.02 10.85 -32.21
CA GLY A 158 7.19 11.62 -33.13
C GLY A 158 5.68 11.41 -32.95
N ILE A 159 5.27 10.53 -32.03
CA ILE A 159 3.85 10.32 -31.68
C ILE A 159 3.59 11.04 -30.37
N ARG A 160 2.73 12.05 -30.39
CA ARG A 160 2.53 12.94 -29.24
C ARG A 160 1.22 12.67 -28.53
N ALA A 161 1.29 12.72 -27.19
CA ALA A 161 0.11 12.73 -26.31
C ALA A 161 0.09 14.00 -25.47
N ALA A 162 -1.04 14.70 -25.42
CA ALA A 162 -1.24 15.83 -24.53
C ALA A 162 -2.00 15.38 -23.29
N ILE A 163 -1.50 15.72 -22.12
CA ILE A 163 -2.23 15.60 -20.86
C ILE A 163 -2.85 16.95 -20.55
N ILE A 164 -4.18 16.99 -20.52
CA ILE A 164 -4.92 18.20 -20.16
C ILE A 164 -5.15 18.20 -18.66
N ARG A 165 -4.73 19.28 -18.02
CA ARG A 165 -4.93 19.42 -16.58
C ARG A 165 -5.45 20.80 -16.18
N GLU A 166 -6.14 20.80 -15.06
CA GLU A 166 -6.64 21.98 -14.39
C GLU A 166 -6.17 21.97 -12.93
N LYS A 167 -6.41 23.06 -12.22
CA LYS A 167 -6.16 23.12 -10.77
C LYS A 167 -6.90 22.00 -10.05
N GLY A 168 -6.16 21.20 -9.29
CA GLY A 168 -6.69 20.04 -8.57
C GLY A 168 -6.58 18.71 -9.32
N THR A 169 -6.15 18.70 -10.59
CA THR A 169 -5.81 17.45 -11.29
C THR A 169 -4.75 16.68 -10.52
N ASN A 170 -4.90 15.38 -10.43
CA ASN A 170 -3.99 14.46 -9.76
C ASN A 170 -3.59 13.32 -10.69
N GLY A 171 -2.36 12.81 -10.52
CA GLY A 171 -1.84 11.69 -11.30
C GLY A 171 -1.30 12.04 -12.69
N GLU A 172 -1.15 13.32 -13.01
CA GLU A 172 -0.63 13.76 -14.31
C GLU A 172 0.80 13.30 -14.57
N ARG A 173 1.63 13.22 -13.54
CA ARG A 173 3.02 12.76 -13.66
C ARG A 173 3.10 11.26 -13.92
N GLU A 174 2.31 10.48 -13.20
CA GLU A 174 2.20 9.04 -13.38
C GLU A 174 1.64 8.71 -14.77
N MET A 175 0.66 9.46 -15.23
CA MET A 175 0.12 9.33 -16.58
C MET A 175 1.17 9.71 -17.63
N ALA A 176 1.91 10.81 -17.43
CA ALA A 176 2.99 11.22 -18.32
C ALA A 176 4.06 10.12 -18.44
N TYR A 177 4.46 9.54 -17.31
CA TYR A 177 5.43 8.46 -17.30
C TYR A 177 4.91 7.19 -17.98
N SER A 178 3.66 6.83 -17.74
CA SER A 178 3.02 5.68 -18.39
C SER A 178 2.93 5.84 -19.91
N LEU A 179 2.55 7.02 -20.38
CA LEU A 179 2.52 7.35 -21.81
C LEU A 179 3.93 7.36 -22.42
N TYR A 180 4.91 7.89 -21.70
CA TYR A 180 6.31 7.85 -22.13
C TYR A 180 6.82 6.40 -22.27
N LEU A 181 6.52 5.53 -21.31
CA LEU A 181 6.85 4.11 -21.38
C LEU A 181 6.13 3.41 -22.55
N ALA A 182 4.89 3.81 -22.84
CA ALA A 182 4.13 3.31 -23.99
C ALA A 182 4.63 3.84 -25.36
N GLY A 183 5.63 4.73 -25.36
CA GLY A 183 6.28 5.22 -26.58
C GLY A 183 5.84 6.59 -27.04
N PHE A 184 5.00 7.32 -26.29
CA PHE A 184 4.59 8.67 -26.67
C PHE A 184 5.63 9.71 -26.24
N ASP A 185 5.67 10.82 -26.99
CA ASP A 185 6.27 12.08 -26.58
C ASP A 185 5.18 12.88 -25.87
N VAL A 186 5.37 13.17 -24.58
CA VAL A 186 4.29 13.70 -23.74
C VAL A 186 4.38 15.23 -23.65
N LYS A 187 3.23 15.89 -23.81
CA LYS A 187 3.04 17.34 -23.68
C LYS A 187 2.11 17.60 -22.49
N ASP A 188 2.56 18.39 -21.54
CA ASP A 188 1.74 18.86 -20.40
C ASP A 188 1.03 20.15 -20.81
N VAL A 189 -0.27 20.20 -20.75
CA VAL A 189 -1.11 21.29 -21.23
C VAL A 189 -2.11 21.71 -20.16
N THR A 190 -2.02 22.93 -19.67
CA THR A 190 -3.01 23.46 -18.74
C THR A 190 -4.20 24.09 -19.48
N MET A 191 -5.37 24.12 -18.83
CA MET A 191 -6.53 24.84 -19.37
C MET A 191 -6.20 26.31 -19.63
N THR A 192 -5.37 26.94 -18.79
CA THR A 192 -4.95 28.33 -18.98
C THR A 192 -4.14 28.50 -20.28
N ASP A 193 -3.32 27.52 -20.65
CA ASP A 193 -2.54 27.57 -21.89
C ASP A 193 -3.45 27.49 -23.12
N LEU A 194 -4.48 26.62 -23.08
CA LEU A 194 -5.45 26.51 -24.15
C LEU A 194 -6.30 27.78 -24.29
N VAL A 195 -6.82 28.31 -23.19
CA VAL A 195 -7.69 29.50 -23.19
C VAL A 195 -6.90 30.75 -23.66
N SER A 196 -5.62 30.86 -23.30
CA SER A 196 -4.77 31.99 -23.72
C SER A 196 -4.21 31.83 -25.14
N GLY A 197 -4.38 30.67 -25.77
CA GLY A 197 -3.81 30.36 -27.07
C GLY A 197 -2.29 30.17 -27.08
N ARG A 198 -1.66 29.99 -25.89
CA ARG A 198 -0.23 29.63 -25.79
C ARG A 198 0.05 28.24 -26.28
N GLU A 199 -0.93 27.36 -26.13
CA GLU A 199 -0.89 25.99 -26.56
C GLU A 199 -2.09 25.65 -27.43
N THR A 200 -1.86 24.75 -28.39
CA THR A 200 -2.90 24.15 -29.22
C THR A 200 -2.79 22.63 -29.17
N LEU A 201 -3.83 21.94 -29.63
CA LEU A 201 -3.84 20.47 -29.69
C LEU A 201 -3.67 19.95 -31.12
N GLU A 202 -3.31 20.81 -32.08
CA GLU A 202 -3.19 20.46 -33.49
C GLU A 202 -2.00 19.51 -33.77
N ASP A 203 -1.00 19.54 -32.92
CA ASP A 203 0.24 18.76 -33.06
C ASP A 203 0.24 17.47 -32.24
N VAL A 204 -0.89 17.03 -31.67
CA VAL A 204 -0.99 15.83 -30.87
C VAL A 204 -1.84 14.73 -31.53
N ASN A 205 -1.49 13.49 -31.25
CA ASN A 205 -2.17 12.30 -31.75
C ASN A 205 -3.18 11.75 -30.73
N MET A 206 -3.00 12.08 -29.45
CA MET A 206 -3.80 11.60 -28.34
C MET A 206 -4.01 12.69 -27.30
N ILE A 207 -5.21 12.77 -26.75
CA ILE A 207 -5.57 13.68 -25.66
C ILE A 207 -5.96 12.82 -24.45
N VAL A 208 -5.42 13.15 -23.28
CA VAL A 208 -5.68 12.46 -22.03
C VAL A 208 -6.13 13.45 -20.98
N PHE A 209 -7.23 13.15 -20.32
CA PHE A 209 -7.73 13.88 -19.15
C PHE A 209 -7.46 13.05 -17.90
N CYS A 210 -6.71 13.60 -16.96
CA CYS A 210 -6.54 13.00 -15.64
C CYS A 210 -7.62 13.53 -14.71
N GLY A 211 -8.21 12.63 -13.93
CA GLY A 211 -9.10 12.99 -12.84
C GLY A 211 -8.38 13.65 -11.68
N GLY A 212 -9.09 13.88 -10.61
CA GLY A 212 -8.54 14.46 -9.39
C GLY A 212 -9.63 15.22 -8.63
N PHE A 213 -9.24 16.31 -8.02
CA PHE A 213 -10.11 17.17 -7.20
C PHE A 213 -10.36 18.52 -7.87
N SER A 214 -10.54 18.52 -9.18
CA SER A 214 -10.79 19.72 -9.97
C SER A 214 -12.25 20.14 -9.90
N ASN A 215 -12.53 21.43 -9.76
CA ASN A 215 -13.87 22.00 -9.83
C ASN A 215 -14.90 21.33 -8.90
N SER A 216 -14.49 20.95 -7.68
CA SER A 216 -15.37 20.36 -6.65
C SER A 216 -15.80 18.91 -6.93
N ASP A 217 -14.96 18.12 -7.55
CA ASP A 217 -15.17 16.67 -7.63
C ASP A 217 -15.22 16.03 -6.23
#